data_9eb47e9f644c3b1b40e49047c3084071
#
_entry.id   9eb47e9f644c3b1b40e49047c3084071
#
_cell.length_a   1.000
_cell.length_b   1.000
_cell.length_c   1.000
_cell.angle_alpha   90.00
_cell.angle_beta   90.00
_cell.angle_gamma   90.00
#
_symmetry.space_group_name_H-M   'P 1'
#
loop_
_entity.id
_entity.type
_entity.pdbx_description
1 polymer ?
#
loop_
_entity_poly.entity_id
_entity_poly.type
_entity_poly.pdbx_seq_one_letter_code
_entity_poly.pdbx_strand_id
1 'polypeptide(L)'
;MKKPVLLSTLGAWLLACAVPLANANTADTVGKKIYETTCAACHANGVASAPKPGDAKAWAPLIEEGQDVLTAHAWVGVRAM
;
A
#
# COMPACT_ATOMS: atom_id res chain seq x y z
N MET A 1 26.93 24.26 -54.19
CA MET A 1 26.56 22.88 -53.83
C MET A 1 25.89 22.87 -52.47
N LYS A 2 24.64 22.66 -52.48
CA LYS A 2 23.88 22.58 -51.20
C LYS A 2 23.98 21.16 -50.67
N LYS A 3 24.61 20.99 -49.53
CA LYS A 3 24.59 19.74 -48.82
C LYS A 3 23.18 19.45 -48.30
N PRO A 4 22.59 18.29 -48.54
CA PRO A 4 21.35 17.97 -47.93
C PRO A 4 21.54 17.95 -46.41
N VAL A 5 20.81 18.81 -45.74
CA VAL A 5 20.70 18.69 -44.30
C VAL A 5 19.87 17.44 -44.05
N LEU A 6 20.53 16.36 -43.69
CA LEU A 6 19.86 15.25 -43.10
C LEU A 6 19.32 15.70 -41.74
N LEU A 7 18.11 16.17 -41.77
CA LEU A 7 17.29 16.21 -40.59
C LEU A 7 17.09 14.76 -40.19
N SER A 8 18.02 14.22 -39.39
CA SER A 8 17.70 13.05 -38.60
C SER A 8 16.62 13.50 -37.63
N THR A 9 15.41 13.25 -38.03
CA THR A 9 14.33 13.21 -37.12
C THR A 9 14.69 12.10 -36.14
N LEU A 10 15.32 12.48 -35.05
CA LEU A 10 15.32 11.67 -33.83
C LEU A 10 13.86 11.55 -33.48
N GLY A 11 13.23 10.51 -34.02
CA GLY A 11 11.96 10.06 -33.52
C GLY A 11 12.17 9.80 -32.04
N ALA A 12 11.66 10.71 -31.22
CA ALA A 12 11.56 10.43 -29.81
C ALA A 12 10.70 9.18 -29.68
N TRP A 13 11.34 8.06 -29.50
CA TRP A 13 10.71 6.87 -29.04
C TRP A 13 10.32 7.12 -27.58
N LEU A 14 9.25 7.85 -27.41
CA LEU A 14 8.51 7.82 -26.19
C LEU A 14 7.90 6.42 -26.13
N LEU A 15 8.68 5.48 -25.66
CA LEU A 15 8.16 4.30 -25.04
C LEU A 15 7.36 4.79 -23.83
N ALA A 16 6.11 5.14 -24.08
CA ALA A 16 5.14 5.21 -23.04
C ALA A 16 5.02 3.77 -22.53
N CYS A 17 5.87 3.40 -21.58
CA CYS A 17 5.58 2.30 -20.72
C CYS A 17 4.28 2.65 -20.01
N ALA A 18 3.16 2.21 -20.59
CA ALA A 18 1.92 2.16 -19.88
C ALA A 18 2.12 1.12 -18.77
N VAL A 19 2.76 1.55 -17.68
CA VAL A 19 2.73 0.80 -16.44
C VAL A 19 1.27 0.88 -16.03
N PRO A 20 0.56 -0.27 -15.93
CA PRO A 20 -0.77 -0.24 -15.35
C PRO A 20 -0.61 0.29 -13.94
N LEU A 21 -1.04 1.52 -13.71
CA LEU A 21 -1.17 2.06 -12.39
C LEU A 21 -2.14 1.14 -11.66
N ALA A 22 -1.60 0.36 -10.72
CA ALA A 22 -2.43 -0.39 -9.79
C ALA A 22 -3.41 0.62 -9.21
N ASN A 23 -4.71 0.42 -9.46
CA ASN A 23 -5.72 1.33 -8.99
C ASN A 23 -5.72 1.29 -7.45
N ALA A 24 -5.26 2.36 -6.80
CA ALA A 24 -5.21 2.47 -5.35
C ALA A 24 -6.57 2.19 -4.72
N ASN A 25 -7.67 2.59 -5.38
CA ASN A 25 -9.04 2.32 -4.93
C ASN A 25 -9.36 0.82 -4.87
N THR A 26 -8.81 0.01 -5.77
CA THR A 26 -9.02 -1.45 -5.76
C THR A 26 -8.28 -2.07 -4.58
N ALA A 27 -7.05 -1.65 -4.31
CA ALA A 27 -6.27 -2.12 -3.16
C ALA A 27 -6.95 -1.76 -1.84
N ASP A 28 -7.45 -0.53 -1.70
CA ASP A 28 -8.19 -0.09 -0.53
C ASP A 28 -9.47 -0.89 -0.33
N THR A 29 -10.21 -1.18 -1.39
CA THR A 29 -11.45 -1.96 -1.33
C THR A 29 -11.17 -3.41 -0.90
N VAL A 30 -10.13 -4.03 -1.41
CA VAL A 30 -9.72 -5.39 -1.03
C VAL A 30 -9.23 -5.43 0.42
N GLY A 31 -8.37 -4.51 0.81
CA GLY A 31 -7.87 -4.42 2.18
C GLY A 31 -8.98 -4.17 3.20
N LYS A 32 -9.91 -3.29 2.88
CA LYS A 32 -11.08 -3.02 3.72
C LYS A 32 -11.92 -4.27 3.91
N LYS A 33 -12.18 -5.01 2.86
CA LYS A 33 -12.96 -6.25 2.92
C LYS A 33 -12.28 -7.31 3.78
N ILE A 34 -10.97 -7.48 3.63
CA ILE A 34 -10.18 -8.39 4.47
C ILE A 34 -10.26 -7.98 5.94
N TYR A 35 -10.07 -6.70 6.22
CA TYR A 35 -10.21 -6.18 7.57
C TYR A 35 -11.60 -6.49 8.16
N GLU A 36 -12.66 -6.17 7.46
CA GLU A 36 -14.04 -6.37 7.91
C GLU A 36 -14.40 -7.83 8.15
N THR A 37 -13.85 -8.74 7.35
CA THR A 37 -14.16 -10.17 7.44
C THR A 37 -13.26 -10.94 8.40
N THR A 38 -12.06 -10.46 8.68
CA THR A 38 -11.06 -11.21 9.45
C THR A 38 -10.57 -10.45 10.68
N CYS A 39 -10.21 -9.20 10.54
CA CYS A 39 -9.50 -8.44 11.58
C CYS A 39 -10.45 -7.72 12.56
N ALA A 40 -11.61 -7.30 12.06
CA ALA A 40 -12.58 -6.52 12.83
C ALA A 40 -13.12 -7.28 14.05
N ALA A 41 -13.13 -8.61 14.02
CA ALA A 41 -13.57 -9.42 15.16
C ALA A 41 -12.85 -9.03 16.46
N CYS A 42 -11.59 -8.67 16.40
CA CYS A 42 -10.80 -8.20 17.54
C CYS A 42 -10.58 -6.68 17.50
N HIS A 43 -10.21 -6.14 16.35
CA HIS A 43 -9.78 -4.74 16.25
C HIS A 43 -10.92 -3.72 16.30
N ALA A 44 -12.14 -4.09 15.92
CA ALA A 44 -13.26 -3.15 16.00
C ALA A 44 -13.65 -2.80 17.46
N ASN A 45 -13.51 -3.73 18.38
CA ASN A 45 -13.98 -3.61 19.75
C ASN A 45 -12.87 -3.68 20.81
N GLY A 46 -11.61 -3.85 20.41
CA GLY A 46 -10.47 -3.95 21.33
C GLY A 46 -10.41 -5.28 22.10
N VAL A 47 -10.88 -6.36 21.51
CA VAL A 47 -10.79 -7.71 22.11
C VAL A 47 -9.34 -8.07 22.33
N ALA A 48 -9.01 -8.65 23.48
CA ALA A 48 -7.66 -9.01 23.88
C ALA A 48 -6.63 -7.86 23.76
N SER A 49 -7.06 -6.65 24.05
CA SER A 49 -6.26 -5.42 23.94
C SER A 49 -5.82 -5.07 22.52
N ALA A 50 -6.51 -5.57 21.50
CA ALA A 50 -6.26 -5.17 20.11
C ALA A 50 -6.49 -3.68 19.93
N PRO A 51 -5.55 -2.93 19.36
CA PRO A 51 -5.71 -1.49 19.13
C PRO A 51 -6.82 -1.26 18.10
N LYS A 52 -7.74 -0.36 18.43
CA LYS A 52 -8.86 -0.03 17.54
C LYS A 52 -8.42 0.91 16.42
N PRO A 53 -9.05 0.84 15.24
CA PRO A 53 -8.83 1.83 14.20
C PRO A 53 -9.10 3.26 14.73
N GLY A 54 -8.19 4.19 14.44
CA GLY A 54 -8.31 5.58 14.85
C GLY A 54 -7.92 5.88 16.30
N ASP A 55 -7.60 4.88 17.11
CA ASP A 55 -7.09 5.09 18.47
C ASP A 55 -5.61 5.49 18.41
N ALA A 56 -5.35 6.78 18.19
CA ALA A 56 -4.00 7.29 18.02
C ALA A 56 -3.09 6.99 19.21
N LYS A 57 -3.62 7.02 20.42
CA LYS A 57 -2.84 6.76 21.65
C LYS A 57 -2.38 5.31 21.72
N ALA A 58 -3.25 4.38 21.39
CA ALA A 58 -2.90 2.96 21.39
C ALA A 58 -1.92 2.61 20.26
N TRP A 59 -2.06 3.27 19.10
CA TRP A 59 -1.21 3.01 17.94
C TRP A 59 0.15 3.71 18.00
N ALA A 60 0.31 4.81 18.75
CA ALA A 60 1.53 5.60 18.74
C ALA A 60 2.81 4.77 18.97
N PRO A 61 2.92 3.93 20.02
CA PRO A 61 4.13 3.13 20.22
C PRO A 61 4.32 2.05 19.16
N LEU A 62 3.24 1.57 18.55
CA LEU A 62 3.30 0.54 17.51
C LEU A 62 3.75 1.12 16.17
N ILE A 63 3.32 2.32 15.85
CA ILE A 63 3.73 3.03 14.63
C ILE A 63 5.24 3.28 14.62
N GLU A 64 5.86 3.48 15.77
CA GLU A 64 7.31 3.64 15.91
C GLU A 64 8.08 2.40 15.45
N GLU A 65 7.48 1.21 15.49
CA GLU A 65 8.09 -0.01 14.98
C GLU A 65 8.23 -0.03 13.45
N GLY A 66 7.42 0.74 12.76
CA GLY A 66 7.41 0.89 11.31
C GLY A 66 6.41 -0.01 10.60
N GLN A 67 6.03 0.41 9.40
CA GLN A 67 5.03 -0.25 8.56
C GLN A 67 5.35 -1.72 8.28
N ASP A 68 6.60 -2.02 7.97
CA ASP A 68 7.01 -3.39 7.60
C ASP A 68 6.88 -4.35 8.78
N VAL A 69 7.21 -3.90 9.98
CA VAL A 69 7.08 -4.70 11.20
C VAL A 69 5.61 -4.96 11.52
N LEU A 70 4.76 -3.96 11.43
CA LEU A 70 3.33 -4.10 11.65
C LEU A 70 2.69 -5.05 10.63
N THR A 71 3.09 -4.96 9.37
CA THR A 71 2.64 -5.86 8.32
C THR A 71 3.08 -7.31 8.59
N ALA A 72 4.33 -7.50 9.01
CA ALA A 72 4.84 -8.82 9.38
C ALA A 72 4.09 -9.43 10.56
N HIS A 73 3.74 -8.63 11.58
CA HIS A 73 2.93 -9.09 12.71
C HIS A 73 1.53 -9.55 12.29
N ALA A 74 0.91 -8.86 11.33
CA ALA A 74 -0.37 -9.27 10.79
C ALA A 74 -0.26 -10.57 9.97
N TRP A 75 0.86 -10.78 9.30
CA TRP A 75 1.11 -11.96 8.47
C TRP A 75 1.42 -13.22 9.27
N VAL A 76 2.31 -13.11 10.24
CA VAL A 76 2.77 -14.26 11.04
C VAL A 76 2.03 -14.42 12.37
N GLY A 77 1.33 -13.39 12.78
CA GLY A 77 0.68 -13.29 14.07
C GLY A 77 1.60 -12.78 15.19
N VAL A 78 1.01 -12.12 16.16
CA VAL A 78 1.66 -11.66 17.37
C VAL A 78 0.65 -11.65 18.51
N ARG A 79 1.03 -12.08 19.71
CA ARG A 79 0.14 -12.21 20.86
C ARG A 79 -1.10 -13.07 20.52
N ALA A 80 -2.30 -12.49 20.67
CA ALA A 80 -3.55 -13.18 20.35
C ALA A 80 -3.95 -13.09 18.85
N MET A 81 -3.16 -12.37 18.08
CA MET A 81 -3.43 -12.19 16.64
C MET A 81 -2.97 -13.38 15.81
#